data_c949e09bd706fad19e111b18a915d2f8
#
_entry.id   c949e09bd706fad19e111b18a915d2f8
#
_cell.length_a   1.000
_cell.length_b   1.000
_cell.length_c   1.000
_cell.angle_alpha   90.00
_cell.angle_beta   90.00
_cell.angle_gamma   90.00
#
_symmetry.space_group_name_H-M   'P 1'
#
loop_
_entity.id
_entity.type
_entity.pdbx_description
1 polymer ?
#
loop_
_entity_poly.entity_id
_entity_poly.type
_entity_poly.pdbx_seq_one_letter_code
_entity_poly.pdbx_strand_id
1 'polypeptide(L)'
;MLYERTLGQWLEHWAETTPDKEYIVYSDRNLRFTWSQFNRRVDDMAKGLIAIGVERGTHVGIWAANVPDWLTLLYACAKIGAVYVTVNTNYKQSELEYLCQNSDMHTLCIVNGEKDSDFVQMTYTMLPELKTCQRGHLKSERFPYMKNVIYVGQEKHRGMYNTAEILLLGNNIEDSRLNELKSQVTCHDVVNMQYTSGTTGFPKGVMLTHYNIANNGFLTGEHMKFTADDKLCVCVPLFHCFGVVLATMNCLTHGCTEVMVERFNPLVVLASIHKERCTALYGVPTMFIAELNHPMFDMFDMSSLRTGIMAGSLCPVELMKQVEEKMYMKITSVYGLTEAAPGMTATRIDDPFDVRCNTVGHDFEHTEVKVIDPETGEECPVGVQGEMCNRGYNTMKGYYKNPEATAEVIDENGFLHSGDLGIKDEDGNYRITGRIKDMIIRGGENIYPREIEEFLYQLEGVKDVQVAGIPSKKYGEAVGAFIILHEGVDMHESDVRDFCIGKISRYKIPKYIFFIKEFPMTGSGKIQKFKLKDLGLQLCKEQGIEIV
;
A
#
# COMPACT_ATOMS: atom_id res chain seq x y z
N MET A 1 22.35 -7.34 7.76
CA MET A 1 22.19 -8.82 7.71
C MET A 1 20.74 -9.12 7.42
N LEU A 2 20.43 -10.11 6.58
CA LEU A 2 19.05 -10.56 6.35
C LEU A 2 18.71 -11.74 7.25
N TYR A 3 17.44 -11.84 7.66
CA TYR A 3 16.96 -12.87 8.57
C TYR A 3 16.19 -13.96 7.84
N GLU A 4 16.55 -15.21 8.10
CA GLU A 4 15.85 -16.40 7.60
C GLU A 4 14.81 -16.89 8.62
N ARG A 5 13.83 -16.03 8.94
CA ARG A 5 12.73 -16.33 9.88
C ARG A 5 11.38 -16.18 9.20
N THR A 6 10.45 -17.06 9.55
CA THR A 6 9.04 -16.90 9.19
C THR A 6 8.38 -15.85 10.07
N LEU A 7 7.23 -15.30 9.65
CA LEU A 7 6.45 -14.36 10.47
C LEU A 7 6.00 -15.02 11.78
N GLY A 8 5.67 -16.31 11.75
CA GLY A 8 5.32 -17.07 12.95
C GLY A 8 6.49 -17.14 13.94
N GLN A 9 7.71 -17.42 13.47
CA GLN A 9 8.93 -17.45 14.28
C GLN A 9 9.29 -16.09 14.89
N TRP A 10 9.06 -14.98 14.16
CA TRP A 10 9.23 -13.64 14.70
C TRP A 10 8.24 -13.35 15.84
N LEU A 11 6.96 -13.70 15.65
CA LEU A 11 5.94 -13.51 16.68
C LEU A 11 6.24 -14.34 17.95
N GLU A 12 6.63 -15.58 17.78
CA GLU A 12 7.01 -16.49 18.88
C GLU A 12 8.24 -15.97 19.63
N HIS A 13 9.24 -15.48 18.91
CA HIS A 13 10.44 -14.89 19.52
C HIS A 13 10.08 -13.77 20.52
N TRP A 14 9.22 -12.83 20.13
CA TRP A 14 8.83 -11.75 21.05
C TRP A 14 7.88 -12.21 22.16
N ALA A 15 7.02 -13.19 21.88
CA ALA A 15 6.16 -13.79 22.89
C ALA A 15 6.97 -14.52 23.97
N GLU A 16 8.17 -15.02 23.65
CA GLU A 16 9.08 -15.67 24.59
C GLU A 16 9.99 -14.67 25.30
N THR A 17 10.53 -13.67 24.58
CA THR A 17 11.56 -12.76 25.11
C THR A 17 10.96 -11.55 25.84
N THR A 18 9.81 -11.05 25.38
CA THR A 18 9.12 -9.88 25.97
C THR A 18 7.61 -10.11 26.10
N PRO A 19 7.18 -11.18 26.81
CA PRO A 19 5.79 -11.68 26.81
C PRO A 19 4.74 -10.66 27.24
N ASP A 20 5.08 -9.79 28.19
CA ASP A 20 4.14 -8.85 28.81
C ASP A 20 4.14 -7.47 28.17
N LYS A 21 5.02 -7.23 27.18
CA LYS A 21 5.05 -5.97 26.44
C LYS A 21 3.87 -5.88 25.49
N GLU A 22 3.25 -4.70 25.40
CA GLU A 22 2.18 -4.42 24.44
C GLU A 22 2.70 -4.54 23.00
N TYR A 23 1.96 -5.27 22.18
CA TYR A 23 2.20 -5.38 20.75
C TYR A 23 1.13 -4.66 19.94
N ILE A 24 -0.13 -5.08 20.02
CA ILE A 24 -1.25 -4.51 19.27
C ILE A 24 -2.15 -3.71 20.20
N VAL A 25 -2.39 -2.45 19.85
CA VAL A 25 -3.23 -1.52 20.61
C VAL A 25 -4.25 -0.86 19.70
N TYR A 26 -5.54 -1.00 20.02
CA TYR A 26 -6.65 -0.22 19.45
C TYR A 26 -7.10 0.80 20.49
N SER A 27 -6.56 2.00 20.41
CA SER A 27 -6.71 3.03 21.45
C SER A 27 -8.16 3.50 21.63
N ASP A 28 -8.90 3.61 20.55
CA ASP A 28 -10.31 4.02 20.50
C ASP A 28 -11.27 3.01 21.16
N ARG A 29 -10.88 1.72 21.19
CA ARG A 29 -11.68 0.60 21.76
C ARG A 29 -11.14 0.12 23.10
N ASN A 30 -10.03 0.67 23.57
CA ASN A 30 -9.28 0.18 24.72
C ASN A 30 -8.96 -1.32 24.64
N LEU A 31 -8.71 -1.83 23.41
CA LEU A 31 -8.33 -3.21 23.15
C LEU A 31 -6.81 -3.30 23.04
N ARG A 32 -6.20 -4.14 23.85
CA ARG A 32 -4.75 -4.29 23.94
C ARG A 32 -4.36 -5.74 24.01
N PHE A 33 -3.29 -6.10 23.33
CA PHE A 33 -2.67 -7.42 23.43
C PHE A 33 -1.18 -7.27 23.70
N THR A 34 -0.67 -8.01 24.69
CA THR A 34 0.76 -8.22 24.81
C THR A 34 1.23 -9.24 23.76
N TRP A 35 2.55 -9.35 23.56
CA TRP A 35 3.12 -10.33 22.64
C TRP A 35 2.63 -11.75 22.94
N SER A 36 2.66 -12.15 24.20
CA SER A 36 2.20 -13.48 24.64
C SER A 36 0.69 -13.68 24.41
N GLN A 37 -0.14 -12.67 24.72
CA GLN A 37 -1.58 -12.75 24.52
C GLN A 37 -1.93 -12.83 23.04
N PHE A 38 -1.26 -12.02 22.21
CA PHE A 38 -1.50 -12.01 20.77
C PHE A 38 -1.04 -13.32 20.11
N ASN A 39 0.14 -13.84 20.52
CA ASN A 39 0.64 -15.11 20.01
C ASN A 39 -0.33 -16.28 20.31
N ARG A 40 -0.90 -16.34 21.52
CA ARG A 40 -1.92 -17.35 21.87
C ARG A 40 -3.18 -17.21 21.02
N ARG A 41 -3.66 -15.97 20.82
CA ARG A 41 -4.82 -15.72 19.95
C ARG A 41 -4.57 -16.18 18.52
N VAL A 42 -3.36 -15.98 18.02
CA VAL A 42 -2.93 -16.45 16.69
C VAL A 42 -2.90 -17.98 16.63
N ASP A 43 -2.39 -18.66 17.66
CA ASP A 43 -2.39 -20.13 17.71
C ASP A 43 -3.81 -20.71 17.75
N ASP A 44 -4.71 -20.12 18.53
CA ASP A 44 -6.12 -20.51 18.56
C ASP A 44 -6.81 -20.32 17.21
N MET A 45 -6.55 -19.20 16.54
CA MET A 45 -7.05 -18.93 15.18
C MET A 45 -6.47 -19.91 14.15
N ALA A 46 -5.18 -20.20 14.24
CA ALA A 46 -4.51 -21.17 13.36
C ALA A 46 -5.15 -22.56 13.47
N LYS A 47 -5.39 -23.04 14.69
CA LYS A 47 -6.11 -24.28 14.95
C LYS A 47 -7.53 -24.24 14.37
N GLY A 48 -8.24 -23.11 14.53
CA GLY A 48 -9.56 -22.90 13.96
C GLY A 48 -9.56 -23.01 12.44
N LEU A 49 -8.56 -22.42 11.76
CA LEU A 49 -8.40 -22.53 10.32
C LEU A 49 -8.10 -23.98 9.88
N ILE A 50 -7.25 -24.70 10.63
CA ILE A 50 -7.00 -26.13 10.37
C ILE A 50 -8.29 -26.94 10.48
N ALA A 51 -9.12 -26.68 11.50
CA ALA A 51 -10.38 -27.40 11.73
C ALA A 51 -11.40 -27.25 10.59
N ILE A 52 -11.32 -26.17 9.79
CA ILE A 52 -12.17 -25.96 8.60
C ILE A 52 -11.47 -26.32 7.29
N GLY A 53 -10.33 -27.02 7.36
CA GLY A 53 -9.63 -27.58 6.18
C GLY A 53 -8.65 -26.62 5.52
N VAL A 54 -8.19 -25.57 6.20
CA VAL A 54 -7.09 -24.76 5.70
C VAL A 54 -5.77 -25.50 5.97
N GLU A 55 -4.99 -25.68 4.91
CA GLU A 55 -3.71 -26.40 4.93
C GLU A 55 -2.59 -25.55 4.29
N ARG A 56 -1.36 -26.05 4.31
CA ARG A 56 -0.23 -25.40 3.64
C ARG A 56 -0.53 -25.18 2.15
N GLY A 57 -0.25 -23.96 1.67
CA GLY A 57 -0.54 -23.55 0.29
C GLY A 57 -2.00 -23.18 0.02
N THR A 58 -2.89 -23.32 1.01
CA THR A 58 -4.29 -22.87 0.88
C THR A 58 -4.38 -21.35 0.89
N HIS A 59 -5.22 -20.76 0.04
CA HIS A 59 -5.40 -19.32 -0.05
C HIS A 59 -6.56 -18.84 0.83
N VAL A 60 -6.27 -17.92 1.75
CA VAL A 60 -7.23 -17.33 2.68
C VAL A 60 -7.31 -15.82 2.42
N GLY A 61 -8.45 -15.36 1.94
CA GLY A 61 -8.67 -13.94 1.63
C GLY A 61 -9.20 -13.16 2.83
N ILE A 62 -8.80 -11.90 2.95
CA ILE A 62 -9.36 -10.94 3.91
C ILE A 62 -9.88 -9.70 3.19
N TRP A 63 -11.16 -9.42 3.36
CA TRP A 63 -11.85 -8.25 2.83
C TRP A 63 -12.40 -7.41 3.98
N ALA A 64 -11.53 -6.61 4.57
CA ALA A 64 -11.81 -5.82 5.77
C ALA A 64 -10.87 -4.62 5.86
N ALA A 65 -11.31 -3.57 6.57
CA ALA A 65 -10.43 -2.52 7.08
C ALA A 65 -9.46 -3.10 8.15
N ASN A 66 -8.68 -2.25 8.82
CA ASN A 66 -7.71 -2.67 9.84
C ASN A 66 -8.39 -3.17 11.14
N VAL A 67 -9.30 -4.13 11.03
CA VAL A 67 -10.01 -4.71 12.19
C VAL A 67 -9.07 -5.57 13.05
N PRO A 68 -9.37 -5.79 14.35
CA PRO A 68 -8.47 -6.52 15.25
C PRO A 68 -8.04 -7.91 14.77
N ASP A 69 -8.94 -8.67 14.14
CA ASP A 69 -8.63 -10.01 13.66
C ASP A 69 -7.90 -10.05 12.32
N TRP A 70 -7.68 -8.90 11.68
CA TRP A 70 -6.93 -8.84 10.41
C TRP A 70 -5.51 -9.42 10.56
N LEU A 71 -4.77 -8.93 11.56
CA LEU A 71 -3.42 -9.42 11.85
C LEU A 71 -3.43 -10.81 12.48
N THR A 72 -4.44 -11.12 13.31
CA THR A 72 -4.62 -12.49 13.87
C THR A 72 -4.70 -13.52 12.75
N LEU A 73 -5.49 -13.25 11.70
CA LEU A 73 -5.64 -14.13 10.55
C LEU A 73 -4.36 -14.21 9.70
N LEU A 74 -3.67 -13.08 9.48
CA LEU A 74 -2.38 -13.06 8.76
C LEU A 74 -1.36 -14.01 9.42
N TYR A 75 -1.15 -13.83 10.74
CA TYR A 75 -0.15 -14.63 11.44
C TYR A 75 -0.60 -16.10 11.62
N ALA A 76 -1.90 -16.36 11.74
CA ALA A 76 -2.43 -17.71 11.76
C ALA A 76 -2.15 -18.43 10.43
N CYS A 77 -2.42 -17.79 9.29
CA CYS A 77 -2.05 -18.31 7.98
C CYS A 77 -0.54 -18.51 7.86
N ALA A 78 0.25 -17.54 8.28
CA ALA A 78 1.70 -17.60 8.25
C ALA A 78 2.27 -18.80 9.05
N LYS A 79 1.68 -19.14 10.20
CA LYS A 79 2.12 -20.27 11.02
C LYS A 79 1.83 -21.63 10.40
N ILE A 80 0.75 -21.77 9.64
CA ILE A 80 0.34 -23.04 9.02
C ILE A 80 0.74 -23.16 7.55
N GLY A 81 1.44 -22.15 6.99
CA GLY A 81 1.90 -22.14 5.61
C GLY A 81 0.79 -21.84 4.59
N ALA A 82 -0.34 -21.29 5.02
CA ALA A 82 -1.38 -20.79 4.13
C ALA A 82 -0.98 -19.43 3.55
N VAL A 83 -1.45 -19.12 2.33
CA VAL A 83 -1.20 -17.85 1.66
C VAL A 83 -2.31 -16.85 2.00
N TYR A 84 -1.95 -15.73 2.59
CA TYR A 84 -2.89 -14.67 2.94
C TYR A 84 -3.10 -13.71 1.78
N VAL A 85 -4.33 -13.66 1.24
CA VAL A 85 -4.70 -12.85 0.08
C VAL A 85 -5.39 -11.58 0.56
N THR A 86 -4.79 -10.43 0.33
CA THR A 86 -5.35 -9.16 0.75
C THR A 86 -6.31 -8.60 -0.31
N VAL A 87 -7.52 -8.23 0.10
CA VAL A 87 -8.56 -7.72 -0.78
C VAL A 87 -8.78 -6.23 -0.51
N ASN A 88 -8.70 -5.41 -1.56
CA ASN A 88 -8.96 -3.99 -1.48
C ASN A 88 -10.41 -3.73 -1.07
N THR A 89 -10.61 -2.96 0.00
CA THR A 89 -11.94 -2.66 0.56
C THR A 89 -12.84 -1.84 -0.35
N ASN A 90 -12.29 -1.23 -1.41
CA ASN A 90 -13.09 -0.49 -2.40
C ASN A 90 -13.55 -1.34 -3.59
N TYR A 91 -13.15 -2.61 -3.66
CA TYR A 91 -13.58 -3.49 -4.74
C TYR A 91 -15.10 -3.62 -4.78
N LYS A 92 -15.63 -3.58 -5.99
CA LYS A 92 -17.03 -3.84 -6.28
C LYS A 92 -17.22 -5.31 -6.69
N GLN A 93 -18.45 -5.71 -6.92
CA GLN A 93 -18.85 -7.09 -7.16
C GLN A 93 -17.95 -7.82 -8.18
N SER A 94 -17.74 -7.24 -9.37
CA SER A 94 -16.97 -7.86 -10.45
C SER A 94 -15.48 -8.00 -10.13
N GLU A 95 -14.91 -7.04 -9.41
CA GLU A 95 -13.50 -7.06 -9.00
C GLU A 95 -13.26 -8.12 -7.93
N LEU A 96 -14.19 -8.25 -6.97
CA LEU A 96 -14.16 -9.30 -5.95
C LEU A 96 -14.27 -10.69 -6.58
N GLU A 97 -15.24 -10.90 -7.49
CA GLU A 97 -15.45 -12.15 -8.19
C GLU A 97 -14.21 -12.58 -8.98
N TYR A 98 -13.61 -11.63 -9.72
CA TYR A 98 -12.37 -11.88 -10.44
C TYR A 98 -11.23 -12.30 -9.49
N LEU A 99 -11.02 -11.55 -8.40
CA LEU A 99 -9.96 -11.85 -7.43
C LEU A 99 -10.17 -13.24 -6.83
N CYS A 100 -11.38 -13.58 -6.37
CA CYS A 100 -11.68 -14.88 -5.77
C CYS A 100 -11.45 -16.06 -6.74
N GLN A 101 -11.77 -15.88 -8.03
CA GLN A 101 -11.53 -16.89 -9.06
C GLN A 101 -10.04 -17.00 -9.40
N ASN A 102 -9.38 -15.88 -9.66
CA ASN A 102 -7.98 -15.86 -10.07
C ASN A 102 -7.05 -16.40 -8.98
N SER A 103 -7.34 -16.07 -7.71
CA SER A 103 -6.52 -16.50 -6.55
C SER A 103 -6.81 -17.93 -6.09
N ASP A 104 -7.69 -18.70 -6.72
CA ASP A 104 -8.13 -20.01 -6.20
C ASP A 104 -8.52 -19.95 -4.72
N MET A 105 -9.27 -18.94 -4.35
CA MET A 105 -9.57 -18.66 -2.95
C MET A 105 -10.36 -19.81 -2.31
N HIS A 106 -9.82 -20.35 -1.21
CA HIS A 106 -10.44 -21.42 -0.44
C HIS A 106 -11.34 -20.88 0.69
N THR A 107 -10.89 -19.86 1.37
CA THR A 107 -11.62 -19.24 2.49
C THR A 107 -11.62 -17.73 2.30
N LEU A 108 -12.80 -17.11 2.36
CA LEU A 108 -12.96 -15.66 2.32
C LEU A 108 -13.41 -15.15 3.69
N CYS A 109 -12.60 -14.27 4.31
CA CYS A 109 -12.92 -13.59 5.56
C CYS A 109 -13.47 -12.19 5.23
N ILE A 110 -14.64 -11.83 5.77
CA ILE A 110 -15.33 -10.57 5.50
C ILE A 110 -15.80 -9.90 6.79
N VAL A 111 -16.06 -8.59 6.71
CA VAL A 111 -16.80 -7.80 7.69
C VAL A 111 -18.14 -7.33 7.11
N ASN A 112 -18.91 -6.53 7.83
CA ASN A 112 -20.20 -6.01 7.34
C ASN A 112 -20.07 -5.20 6.04
N GLY A 113 -19.06 -4.35 5.96
CA GLY A 113 -18.89 -3.52 4.77
C GLY A 113 -18.00 -2.30 4.98
N GLU A 114 -17.89 -1.53 3.93
CA GLU A 114 -17.10 -0.29 3.88
C GLU A 114 -17.83 0.75 3.04
N LYS A 115 -18.03 1.96 3.58
CA LYS A 115 -18.74 3.06 2.91
C LYS A 115 -20.12 2.60 2.37
N ASP A 116 -20.31 2.66 1.04
CA ASP A 116 -21.54 2.28 0.34
C ASP A 116 -21.59 0.81 -0.09
N SER A 117 -20.67 -0.03 0.39
CA SER A 117 -20.57 -1.44 0.00
C SER A 117 -20.91 -2.35 1.18
N ASP A 118 -21.97 -3.13 1.05
CA ASP A 118 -22.36 -4.20 1.98
C ASP A 118 -21.66 -5.51 1.55
N PHE A 119 -20.59 -5.87 2.26
CA PHE A 119 -19.77 -7.04 1.92
C PHE A 119 -20.51 -8.35 2.14
N VAL A 120 -21.40 -8.40 3.12
CA VAL A 120 -22.22 -9.59 3.38
C VAL A 120 -23.18 -9.83 2.21
N GLN A 121 -23.90 -8.79 1.78
CA GLN A 121 -24.81 -8.90 0.65
C GLN A 121 -24.08 -9.20 -0.66
N MET A 122 -22.94 -8.56 -0.91
CA MET A 122 -22.10 -8.83 -2.08
C MET A 122 -21.60 -10.27 -2.09
N THR A 123 -21.22 -10.80 -0.92
CA THR A 123 -20.80 -12.20 -0.78
C THR A 123 -21.97 -13.16 -1.06
N TYR A 124 -23.18 -12.88 -0.59
CA TYR A 124 -24.36 -13.67 -0.94
C TYR A 124 -24.76 -13.58 -2.43
N THR A 125 -24.45 -12.45 -3.08
CA THR A 125 -24.65 -12.30 -4.53
C THR A 125 -23.66 -13.15 -5.31
N MET A 126 -22.40 -13.17 -4.87
CA MET A 126 -21.33 -13.98 -5.47
C MET A 126 -21.54 -15.48 -5.22
N LEU A 127 -21.97 -15.85 -4.01
CA LEU A 127 -22.12 -17.24 -3.53
C LEU A 127 -23.55 -17.47 -3.00
N PRO A 128 -24.56 -17.51 -3.87
CA PRO A 128 -25.96 -17.70 -3.46
C PRO A 128 -26.20 -19.03 -2.74
N GLU A 129 -25.35 -20.03 -2.96
CA GLU A 129 -25.38 -21.35 -2.30
C GLU A 129 -25.25 -21.25 -0.77
N LEU A 130 -24.60 -20.17 -0.24
CA LEU A 130 -24.49 -19.91 1.20
C LEU A 130 -25.85 -19.82 1.90
N LYS A 131 -26.90 -19.39 1.18
CA LYS A 131 -28.26 -19.25 1.74
C LYS A 131 -28.90 -20.61 2.07
N THR A 132 -28.42 -21.70 1.48
CA THR A 132 -29.01 -23.04 1.60
C THR A 132 -28.05 -24.08 2.15
N CYS A 133 -26.72 -23.91 1.98
CA CYS A 133 -25.75 -24.89 2.45
C CYS A 133 -25.55 -24.84 3.98
N GLN A 134 -25.03 -25.93 4.53
CA GLN A 134 -24.47 -25.95 5.87
C GLN A 134 -23.05 -25.34 5.84
N ARG A 135 -22.58 -24.80 6.97
CA ARG A 135 -21.22 -24.29 7.12
C ARG A 135 -20.19 -25.39 6.83
N GLY A 136 -19.12 -25.05 6.12
CA GLY A 136 -18.11 -26.01 5.69
C GLY A 136 -18.51 -26.93 4.55
N HIS A 137 -19.73 -26.79 4.01
CA HIS A 137 -20.24 -27.61 2.90
C HIS A 137 -20.56 -26.77 1.65
N LEU A 138 -19.95 -25.61 1.51
CA LEU A 138 -20.10 -24.76 0.33
C LEU A 138 -19.57 -25.48 -0.91
N LYS A 139 -20.40 -25.54 -1.95
CA LYS A 139 -20.05 -26.06 -3.28
C LYS A 139 -20.55 -25.06 -4.30
N SER A 140 -19.67 -24.36 -4.98
CA SER A 140 -20.01 -23.45 -6.05
C SER A 140 -19.31 -23.86 -7.33
N GLU A 141 -20.06 -23.94 -8.43
CA GLU A 141 -19.50 -24.22 -9.77
C GLU A 141 -18.64 -23.04 -10.27
N ARG A 142 -19.03 -21.80 -9.91
CA ARG A 142 -18.31 -20.60 -10.31
C ARG A 142 -17.00 -20.42 -9.51
N PHE A 143 -16.94 -20.94 -8.28
CA PHE A 143 -15.81 -20.82 -7.36
C PHE A 143 -15.46 -22.19 -6.77
N PRO A 144 -14.89 -23.11 -7.58
CA PRO A 144 -14.72 -24.51 -7.19
C PRO A 144 -13.77 -24.73 -6.01
N TYR A 145 -12.86 -23.80 -5.78
CA TYR A 145 -11.93 -23.83 -4.65
C TYR A 145 -12.52 -23.27 -3.36
N MET A 146 -13.57 -22.43 -3.45
CA MET A 146 -14.18 -21.79 -2.28
C MET A 146 -14.93 -22.82 -1.43
N LYS A 147 -14.48 -22.98 -0.18
CA LYS A 147 -15.10 -23.93 0.77
C LYS A 147 -15.74 -23.21 1.95
N ASN A 148 -15.17 -22.09 2.37
CA ASN A 148 -15.60 -21.39 3.58
C ASN A 148 -15.73 -19.90 3.34
N VAL A 149 -16.69 -19.30 4.06
CA VAL A 149 -16.74 -17.86 4.31
C VAL A 149 -16.76 -17.65 5.82
N ILE A 150 -15.91 -16.76 6.32
CA ILE A 150 -15.81 -16.38 7.72
C ILE A 150 -16.25 -14.93 7.86
N TYR A 151 -17.27 -14.68 8.66
CA TYR A 151 -17.59 -13.34 9.10
C TYR A 151 -16.68 -12.97 10.27
N VAL A 152 -15.85 -11.96 10.08
CA VAL A 152 -14.90 -11.47 11.10
C VAL A 152 -15.64 -10.59 12.10
N GLY A 153 -16.13 -11.22 13.15
CA GLY A 153 -16.97 -10.64 14.18
C GLY A 153 -17.79 -11.71 14.89
N GLN A 154 -18.82 -11.30 15.62
CA GLN A 154 -19.67 -12.18 16.42
C GLN A 154 -21.04 -12.47 15.76
N GLU A 155 -21.42 -11.68 14.78
CA GLU A 155 -22.70 -11.84 14.10
C GLU A 155 -22.77 -13.18 13.36
N LYS A 156 -24.00 -13.72 13.26
CA LYS A 156 -24.26 -15.01 12.59
C LYS A 156 -24.92 -14.77 11.24
N HIS A 157 -24.25 -15.23 10.20
CA HIS A 157 -24.77 -15.21 8.83
C HIS A 157 -24.98 -16.63 8.32
N ARG A 158 -26.06 -16.86 7.58
CA ARG A 158 -26.39 -18.19 7.04
C ARG A 158 -25.26 -18.70 6.13
N GLY A 159 -24.82 -19.95 6.34
CA GLY A 159 -23.74 -20.59 5.58
C GLY A 159 -22.32 -20.12 5.90
N MET A 160 -22.15 -19.05 6.68
CA MET A 160 -20.86 -18.51 7.08
C MET A 160 -20.50 -18.92 8.51
N TYR A 161 -19.23 -19.14 8.79
CA TYR A 161 -18.69 -19.17 10.13
C TYR A 161 -18.56 -17.74 10.66
N ASN A 162 -18.47 -17.58 11.99
CA ASN A 162 -17.98 -16.34 12.59
C ASN A 162 -16.70 -16.60 13.38
N THR A 163 -16.01 -15.53 13.83
CA THR A 163 -14.73 -15.65 14.56
C THR A 163 -14.86 -16.55 15.79
N ALA A 164 -15.93 -16.43 16.58
CA ALA A 164 -16.11 -17.23 17.80
C ALA A 164 -16.26 -18.73 17.47
N GLU A 165 -16.95 -19.06 16.40
CA GLU A 165 -17.12 -20.45 15.95
C GLU A 165 -15.81 -21.05 15.46
N ILE A 166 -14.98 -20.26 14.75
CA ILE A 166 -13.66 -20.70 14.30
C ILE A 166 -12.76 -21.02 15.52
N LEU A 167 -12.70 -20.12 16.49
CA LEU A 167 -11.93 -20.35 17.72
C LEU A 167 -12.43 -21.58 18.49
N LEU A 168 -13.75 -21.79 18.56
CA LEU A 168 -14.32 -22.96 19.23
C LEU A 168 -13.95 -24.27 18.52
N LEU A 169 -13.99 -24.29 17.19
CA LEU A 169 -13.60 -25.46 16.40
C LEU A 169 -12.11 -25.79 16.59
N GLY A 170 -11.28 -24.78 16.77
CA GLY A 170 -9.84 -24.93 17.05
C GLY A 170 -9.53 -25.75 18.29
N ASN A 171 -10.43 -25.77 19.30
CA ASN A 171 -10.26 -26.59 20.51
C ASN A 171 -10.20 -28.11 20.24
N ASN A 172 -10.64 -28.55 19.05
CA ASN A 172 -10.56 -29.95 18.64
C ASN A 172 -9.24 -30.30 17.94
N ILE A 173 -8.37 -29.34 17.75
CA ILE A 173 -7.05 -29.52 17.09
C ILE A 173 -5.96 -29.56 18.16
N GLU A 174 -5.23 -30.67 18.18
CA GLU A 174 -4.11 -30.85 19.10
C GLU A 174 -2.94 -29.92 18.78
N ASP A 175 -2.19 -29.50 19.81
CA ASP A 175 -0.97 -28.68 19.65
C ASP A 175 0.07 -29.35 18.76
N SER A 176 0.15 -30.67 18.81
CA SER A 176 1.03 -31.48 17.96
C SER A 176 0.78 -31.25 16.47
N ARG A 177 -0.49 -31.11 16.05
CA ARG A 177 -0.83 -30.85 14.65
C ARG A 177 -0.43 -29.46 14.22
N LEU A 178 -0.66 -28.45 15.06
CA LEU A 178 -0.19 -27.08 14.79
C LEU A 178 1.35 -27.04 14.67
N ASN A 179 2.05 -27.68 15.62
CA ASN A 179 3.50 -27.72 15.63
C ASN A 179 4.09 -28.47 14.41
N GLU A 180 3.43 -29.53 13.96
CA GLU A 180 3.79 -30.24 12.74
C GLU A 180 3.76 -29.29 11.52
N LEU A 181 2.66 -28.55 11.32
CA LEU A 181 2.53 -27.59 10.21
C LEU A 181 3.57 -26.45 10.33
N LYS A 182 3.73 -25.89 11.53
CA LYS A 182 4.74 -24.83 11.77
C LYS A 182 6.15 -25.27 11.37
N SER A 183 6.50 -26.53 11.64
CA SER A 183 7.83 -27.09 11.31
C SER A 183 8.08 -27.24 9.81
N GLN A 184 7.04 -27.26 8.99
CA GLN A 184 7.12 -27.41 7.54
C GLN A 184 7.21 -26.07 6.81
N VAL A 185 6.92 -24.94 7.49
CA VAL A 185 6.95 -23.61 6.89
C VAL A 185 8.38 -23.08 6.85
N THR A 186 8.79 -22.59 5.69
CA THR A 186 10.08 -21.94 5.48
C THR A 186 9.91 -20.44 5.21
N CYS A 187 10.98 -19.66 5.42
CA CYS A 187 10.95 -18.23 5.11
C CYS A 187 10.77 -17.93 3.61
N HIS A 188 11.04 -18.88 2.73
CA HIS A 188 10.89 -18.76 1.27
C HIS A 188 9.51 -19.23 0.76
N ASP A 189 8.63 -19.70 1.63
CA ASP A 189 7.24 -19.96 1.26
C ASP A 189 6.51 -18.62 1.01
N VAL A 190 5.58 -18.62 0.04
CA VAL A 190 4.69 -17.47 -0.18
C VAL A 190 3.75 -17.35 1.01
N VAL A 191 3.73 -16.20 1.64
CA VAL A 191 2.85 -15.92 2.79
C VAL A 191 1.77 -14.90 2.48
N ASN A 192 2.05 -14.01 1.52
CA ASN A 192 1.13 -12.94 1.19
C ASN A 192 0.97 -12.81 -0.33
N MET A 193 -0.26 -12.61 -0.78
CA MET A 193 -0.58 -12.29 -2.16
C MET A 193 -1.36 -11.00 -2.21
N GLN A 194 -0.82 -10.01 -2.90
CA GLN A 194 -1.43 -8.69 -3.07
C GLN A 194 -1.80 -8.45 -4.53
N TYR A 195 -3.01 -7.97 -4.77
CA TYR A 195 -3.47 -7.68 -6.11
C TYR A 195 -3.20 -6.23 -6.48
N THR A 196 -2.40 -6.02 -7.51
CA THR A 196 -2.07 -4.70 -8.05
C THR A 196 -2.88 -4.44 -9.31
N SER A 197 -3.41 -3.22 -9.44
CA SER A 197 -4.05 -2.79 -10.68
C SER A 197 -2.97 -2.59 -11.74
N GLY A 198 -2.82 -3.57 -12.62
CA GLY A 198 -1.97 -3.46 -13.80
C GLY A 198 -2.54 -2.42 -14.78
N THR A 199 -1.65 -1.83 -15.57
CA THR A 199 -2.03 -0.85 -16.61
C THR A 199 -2.71 -1.47 -17.83
N THR A 200 -2.75 -2.80 -17.90
CA THR A 200 -3.19 -3.57 -19.09
C THR A 200 -4.45 -4.40 -18.88
N GLY A 201 -5.25 -4.14 -17.83
CA GLY A 201 -6.47 -4.89 -17.61
C GLY A 201 -6.71 -5.32 -16.16
N PHE A 202 -6.96 -6.60 -15.94
CA PHE A 202 -7.29 -7.15 -14.62
C PHE A 202 -6.11 -7.13 -13.65
N PRO A 203 -6.37 -6.96 -12.33
CA PRO A 203 -5.33 -6.98 -11.30
C PRO A 203 -4.54 -8.30 -11.29
N LYS A 204 -3.23 -8.19 -11.04
CA LYS A 204 -2.31 -9.35 -10.97
C LYS A 204 -1.99 -9.65 -9.51
N GLY A 205 -1.96 -10.93 -9.14
CA GLY A 205 -1.61 -11.38 -7.79
C GLY A 205 -0.10 -11.48 -7.59
N VAL A 206 0.49 -10.53 -6.90
CA VAL A 206 1.91 -10.48 -6.56
C VAL A 206 2.19 -11.44 -5.41
N MET A 207 3.06 -12.42 -5.61
CA MET A 207 3.44 -13.43 -4.61
C MET A 207 4.65 -12.99 -3.79
N LEU A 208 4.47 -12.77 -2.49
CA LEU A 208 5.50 -12.34 -1.55
C LEU A 208 5.77 -13.42 -0.50
N THR A 209 7.05 -13.71 -0.25
CA THR A 209 7.49 -14.67 0.76
C THR A 209 7.64 -14.02 2.13
N HIS A 210 7.71 -14.82 3.19
CA HIS A 210 8.08 -14.33 4.53
C HIS A 210 9.42 -13.57 4.47
N TYR A 211 10.39 -14.10 3.70
CA TYR A 211 11.71 -13.51 3.56
C TYR A 211 11.68 -12.13 2.92
N ASN A 212 10.88 -11.97 1.84
CA ASN A 212 10.72 -10.66 1.20
C ASN A 212 10.19 -9.62 2.19
N ILE A 213 9.00 -9.89 2.77
CA ILE A 213 8.27 -8.86 3.54
C ILE A 213 8.88 -8.60 4.92
N ALA A 214 9.38 -9.64 5.61
CA ALA A 214 9.98 -9.43 6.91
C ALA A 214 11.28 -8.62 6.84
N ASN A 215 12.16 -8.95 5.88
CA ASN A 215 13.41 -8.22 5.71
C ASN A 215 13.20 -6.80 5.18
N ASN A 216 12.18 -6.57 4.34
CA ASN A 216 11.87 -5.21 3.87
C ASN A 216 11.34 -4.34 5.02
N GLY A 217 10.47 -4.88 5.89
CA GLY A 217 10.03 -4.20 7.10
C GLY A 217 11.18 -3.95 8.08
N PHE A 218 12.09 -4.94 8.26
CA PHE A 218 13.27 -4.79 9.10
C PHE A 218 14.17 -3.64 8.63
N LEU A 219 14.60 -3.64 7.38
CA LEU A 219 15.48 -2.58 6.85
C LEU A 219 14.81 -1.21 6.82
N THR A 220 13.49 -1.16 6.61
CA THR A 220 12.71 0.08 6.75
C THR A 220 12.83 0.66 8.15
N GLY A 221 12.72 -0.17 9.19
CA GLY A 221 12.89 0.28 10.58
C GLY A 221 14.32 0.71 10.90
N GLU A 222 15.33 -0.03 10.40
CA GLU A 222 16.74 0.34 10.56
C GLU A 222 17.04 1.74 9.99
N HIS A 223 16.47 2.10 8.81
CA HIS A 223 16.63 3.43 8.21
C HIS A 223 16.10 4.56 9.11
N MET A 224 15.10 4.27 9.93
CA MET A 224 14.50 5.21 10.89
C MET A 224 14.97 4.99 12.33
N LYS A 225 15.89 4.06 12.56
CA LYS A 225 16.42 3.69 13.88
C LYS A 225 15.31 3.29 14.85
N PHE A 226 14.42 2.39 14.40
CA PHE A 226 13.41 1.82 15.27
C PHE A 226 14.04 0.93 16.35
N THR A 227 13.43 0.96 17.52
CA THR A 227 13.79 0.12 18.65
C THR A 227 12.53 -0.51 19.24
N ALA A 228 12.72 -1.45 20.15
CA ALA A 228 11.60 -2.05 20.86
C ALA A 228 10.74 -1.01 21.64
N ASP A 229 11.29 0.13 22.02
CA ASP A 229 10.54 1.16 22.76
C ASP A 229 9.63 2.03 21.89
N ASP A 230 9.74 1.92 20.56
CA ASP A 230 8.92 2.68 19.65
C ASP A 230 7.46 2.23 19.62
N LYS A 231 6.57 3.18 19.33
CA LYS A 231 5.15 2.97 19.11
C LYS A 231 4.76 3.60 17.78
N LEU A 232 4.40 2.76 16.82
CA LEU A 232 3.99 3.21 15.49
C LEU A 232 2.46 3.34 15.41
N CYS A 233 1.95 4.53 15.09
CA CYS A 233 0.55 4.73 14.73
C CYS A 233 0.32 4.28 13.29
N VAL A 234 -0.52 3.25 13.10
CA VAL A 234 -0.83 2.64 11.81
C VAL A 234 -2.24 3.00 11.38
N CYS A 235 -2.35 4.00 10.51
CA CYS A 235 -3.60 4.45 9.91
C CYS A 235 -3.70 4.12 8.42
N VAL A 236 -2.61 3.67 7.81
CA VAL A 236 -2.57 3.19 6.41
C VAL A 236 -3.23 1.82 6.29
N PRO A 237 -3.91 1.53 5.15
CA PRO A 237 -4.61 0.27 4.98
C PRO A 237 -3.69 -0.95 5.00
N LEU A 238 -4.03 -1.97 5.81
CA LEU A 238 -3.28 -3.22 5.89
C LEU A 238 -3.39 -4.08 4.62
N PHE A 239 -4.43 -3.91 3.81
CA PHE A 239 -4.53 -4.65 2.54
C PHE A 239 -3.48 -4.21 1.50
N HIS A 240 -2.77 -3.11 1.74
CA HIS A 240 -1.70 -2.58 0.91
C HIS A 240 -0.34 -2.80 1.58
N CYS A 241 0.71 -3.01 0.78
CA CYS A 241 2.07 -3.24 1.28
C CYS A 241 2.61 -2.12 2.19
N PHE A 242 2.13 -0.88 2.05
CA PHE A 242 2.48 0.21 2.96
C PHE A 242 2.07 -0.11 4.41
N GLY A 243 0.86 -0.65 4.61
CA GLY A 243 0.38 -1.08 5.93
C GLY A 243 1.02 -2.40 6.38
N VAL A 244 0.79 -3.47 5.61
CA VAL A 244 1.19 -4.81 6.08
C VAL A 244 2.70 -5.03 6.08
N VAL A 245 3.46 -4.40 5.18
CA VAL A 245 4.92 -4.59 5.14
C VAL A 245 5.66 -3.45 5.82
N LEU A 246 5.57 -2.21 5.30
CA LEU A 246 6.38 -1.13 5.87
C LEU A 246 6.02 -0.82 7.32
N ALA A 247 4.74 -0.94 7.72
CA ALA A 247 4.35 -0.69 9.10
C ALA A 247 4.38 -1.96 9.96
N THR A 248 3.55 -2.97 9.65
CA THR A 248 3.41 -4.16 10.51
C THR A 248 4.69 -4.99 10.60
N MET A 249 5.39 -5.25 9.47
CA MET A 249 6.63 -6.03 9.54
C MET A 249 7.76 -5.24 10.21
N ASN A 250 7.79 -3.91 10.10
CA ASN A 250 8.70 -3.10 10.91
C ASN A 250 8.45 -3.32 12.41
N CYS A 251 7.18 -3.20 12.86
CA CYS A 251 6.84 -3.43 14.26
C CYS A 251 7.16 -4.85 14.71
N LEU A 252 6.87 -5.85 13.88
CA LEU A 252 7.18 -7.26 14.15
C LEU A 252 8.68 -7.49 14.33
N THR A 253 9.52 -6.97 13.44
CA THR A 253 10.95 -7.26 13.43
C THR A 253 11.75 -6.53 14.51
N HIS A 254 11.26 -5.35 14.94
CA HIS A 254 11.89 -4.54 16.01
C HIS A 254 11.27 -4.74 17.39
N GLY A 255 10.18 -5.53 17.49
CA GLY A 255 9.50 -5.78 18.77
C GLY A 255 8.83 -4.54 19.35
N CYS A 256 8.42 -3.58 18.52
CA CYS A 256 7.77 -2.35 18.96
C CYS A 256 6.23 -2.50 18.99
N THR A 257 5.56 -1.51 19.58
CA THR A 257 4.10 -1.51 19.70
C THR A 257 3.47 -0.94 18.42
N GLU A 258 2.43 -1.58 17.92
CA GLU A 258 1.61 -1.16 16.79
C GLU A 258 0.28 -0.60 17.30
N VAL A 259 0.10 0.73 17.18
CA VAL A 259 -1.12 1.44 17.58
C VAL A 259 -2.01 1.58 16.35
N MET A 260 -3.06 0.76 16.30
CA MET A 260 -3.90 0.58 15.14
C MET A 260 -5.04 1.60 15.08
N VAL A 261 -5.27 2.15 13.91
CA VAL A 261 -6.48 2.90 13.54
C VAL A 261 -7.22 2.08 12.49
N GLU A 262 -8.46 1.66 12.81
CA GLU A 262 -9.23 0.77 11.94
C GLU A 262 -9.51 1.39 10.56
N ARG A 263 -9.91 2.65 10.54
CA ARG A 263 -10.12 3.45 9.34
C ARG A 263 -9.51 4.81 9.53
N PHE A 264 -8.81 5.30 8.52
CA PHE A 264 -8.25 6.65 8.61
C PHE A 264 -9.34 7.67 8.95
N ASN A 265 -9.11 8.35 10.06
CA ASN A 265 -9.86 9.52 10.51
C ASN A 265 -8.85 10.43 11.23
N PRO A 266 -8.61 11.66 10.77
CA PRO A 266 -7.56 12.51 11.32
C PRO A 266 -7.72 12.75 12.83
N LEU A 267 -8.94 12.89 13.33
CA LEU A 267 -9.19 13.06 14.78
C LEU A 267 -8.77 11.81 15.57
N VAL A 268 -9.09 10.63 15.07
CA VAL A 268 -8.73 9.36 15.74
C VAL A 268 -7.22 9.17 15.73
N VAL A 269 -6.54 9.51 14.63
CA VAL A 269 -5.07 9.46 14.52
C VAL A 269 -4.42 10.39 15.55
N LEU A 270 -4.81 11.67 15.57
CA LEU A 270 -4.28 12.67 16.51
C LEU A 270 -4.52 12.26 17.98
N ALA A 271 -5.73 11.78 18.30
CA ALA A 271 -6.07 11.30 19.63
C ALA A 271 -5.26 10.05 20.03
N SER A 272 -5.03 9.12 19.10
CA SER A 272 -4.23 7.92 19.34
C SER A 272 -2.76 8.26 19.60
N ILE A 273 -2.17 9.16 18.81
CA ILE A 273 -0.80 9.63 19.00
C ILE A 273 -0.64 10.27 20.37
N HIS A 274 -1.54 11.20 20.72
CA HIS A 274 -1.53 11.88 22.00
C HIS A 274 -1.65 10.92 23.20
N LYS A 275 -2.67 10.05 23.16
CA LYS A 275 -3.00 9.14 24.26
C LYS A 275 -1.93 8.06 24.46
N GLU A 276 -1.49 7.43 23.39
CA GLU A 276 -0.55 6.32 23.44
C GLU A 276 0.93 6.77 23.40
N ARG A 277 1.17 8.07 23.21
CA ARG A 277 2.51 8.63 23.06
C ARG A 277 3.28 7.96 21.92
N CYS A 278 2.63 7.87 20.74
CA CYS A 278 3.26 7.27 19.57
C CYS A 278 4.54 8.02 19.19
N THR A 279 5.57 7.27 18.78
CA THR A 279 6.88 7.82 18.40
C THR A 279 7.04 7.94 16.87
N ALA A 280 6.15 7.29 16.12
CA ALA A 280 6.16 7.29 14.68
C ALA A 280 4.75 7.28 14.08
N LEU A 281 4.63 7.84 12.86
CA LEU A 281 3.40 7.86 12.06
C LEU A 281 3.73 7.64 10.59
N TYR A 282 2.97 6.76 9.91
CA TYR A 282 3.06 6.54 8.48
C TYR A 282 1.79 7.01 7.78
N GLY A 283 1.95 7.70 6.66
CA GLY A 283 0.82 8.19 5.89
C GLY A 283 1.16 8.56 4.44
N VAL A 284 0.12 8.73 3.66
CA VAL A 284 0.22 9.39 2.34
C VAL A 284 0.06 10.90 2.54
N PRO A 285 0.53 11.75 1.60
CA PRO A 285 0.44 13.21 1.76
C PRO A 285 -0.93 13.75 2.15
N THR A 286 -2.01 13.20 1.56
CA THR A 286 -3.39 13.62 1.86
C THR A 286 -3.81 13.35 3.31
N MET A 287 -3.25 12.33 3.97
CA MET A 287 -3.50 12.04 5.39
C MET A 287 -2.87 13.12 6.27
N PHE A 288 -1.60 13.45 6.04
CA PHE A 288 -0.91 14.53 6.77
C PHE A 288 -1.58 15.89 6.57
N ILE A 289 -2.04 16.19 5.35
CA ILE A 289 -2.81 17.41 5.07
C ILE A 289 -4.10 17.43 5.92
N ALA A 290 -4.83 16.32 6.00
CA ALA A 290 -6.07 16.24 6.77
C ALA A 290 -5.81 16.37 8.28
N GLU A 291 -4.72 15.82 8.78
CA GLU A 291 -4.31 15.90 10.19
C GLU A 291 -3.90 17.34 10.56
N LEU A 292 -2.99 17.95 9.80
CA LEU A 292 -2.50 19.31 10.04
C LEU A 292 -3.59 20.38 9.94
N ASN A 293 -4.58 20.19 9.07
CA ASN A 293 -5.71 21.12 8.90
C ASN A 293 -6.93 20.78 9.78
N HIS A 294 -6.82 19.78 10.67
CA HIS A 294 -7.94 19.42 11.53
C HIS A 294 -8.19 20.53 12.56
N PRO A 295 -9.43 21.04 12.76
CA PRO A 295 -9.72 22.15 13.68
C PRO A 295 -9.28 21.94 15.12
N MET A 296 -9.14 20.68 15.54
CA MET A 296 -8.71 20.31 16.88
C MET A 296 -7.22 19.93 16.95
N PHE A 297 -6.41 20.18 15.92
CA PHE A 297 -5.00 19.77 15.89
C PHE A 297 -4.24 20.25 17.14
N ASP A 298 -4.37 21.52 17.49
CA ASP A 298 -3.66 22.13 18.62
C ASP A 298 -4.09 21.60 20.01
N MET A 299 -5.14 20.79 20.08
CA MET A 299 -5.58 20.14 21.32
C MET A 299 -4.80 18.88 21.64
N PHE A 300 -4.00 18.36 20.71
CA PHE A 300 -3.26 17.12 20.86
C PHE A 300 -1.76 17.39 20.94
N ASP A 301 -1.10 16.69 21.85
CA ASP A 301 0.36 16.74 22.00
C ASP A 301 1.03 15.75 21.04
N MET A 302 1.72 16.29 20.01
CA MET A 302 2.47 15.53 19.01
C MET A 302 3.95 15.37 19.39
N SER A 303 4.41 15.91 20.53
CA SER A 303 5.83 15.96 20.91
C SER A 303 6.50 14.60 21.14
N SER A 304 5.74 13.51 21.19
CA SER A 304 6.28 12.16 21.26
C SER A 304 6.76 11.62 19.92
N LEU A 305 6.26 12.18 18.80
CA LEU A 305 6.67 11.76 17.47
C LEU A 305 8.14 12.14 17.22
N ARG A 306 8.90 11.25 16.59
CA ARG A 306 10.29 11.47 16.21
C ARG A 306 10.58 11.17 14.74
N THR A 307 9.80 10.26 14.13
CA THR A 307 10.02 9.81 12.76
C THR A 307 8.74 9.31 12.11
N GLY A 308 8.79 9.03 10.82
CA GLY A 308 7.71 8.43 10.07
C GLY A 308 7.99 8.40 8.57
N ILE A 309 7.04 7.86 7.83
CA ILE A 309 7.11 7.75 6.37
C ILE A 309 5.99 8.55 5.73
N MET A 310 6.35 9.38 4.75
CA MET A 310 5.41 9.93 3.78
C MET A 310 5.75 9.30 2.43
N ALA A 311 4.82 8.53 1.87
CA ALA A 311 5.05 7.77 0.64
C ALA A 311 3.74 7.52 -0.13
N GLY A 312 3.85 6.77 -1.24
CA GLY A 312 2.69 6.35 -2.04
C GLY A 312 2.30 7.32 -3.15
N SER A 313 2.77 8.55 -3.09
CA SER A 313 2.68 9.58 -4.14
C SER A 313 3.82 10.58 -3.98
N LEU A 314 3.84 11.62 -4.83
CA LEU A 314 4.76 12.74 -4.65
C LEU A 314 4.55 13.39 -3.26
N CYS A 315 5.64 13.57 -2.53
CA CYS A 315 5.64 14.20 -1.21
C CYS A 315 6.04 15.68 -1.36
N PRO A 316 5.09 16.63 -1.24
CA PRO A 316 5.41 18.04 -1.39
C PRO A 316 6.38 18.52 -0.31
N VAL A 317 7.44 19.22 -0.70
CA VAL A 317 8.49 19.72 0.21
C VAL A 317 7.90 20.58 1.34
N GLU A 318 6.97 21.46 1.00
CA GLU A 318 6.33 22.35 1.99
C GLU A 318 5.49 21.57 3.01
N LEU A 319 4.83 20.48 2.58
CA LEU A 319 4.10 19.60 3.49
C LEU A 319 5.05 18.88 4.45
N MET A 320 6.16 18.34 3.94
CA MET A 320 7.15 17.67 4.77
C MET A 320 7.75 18.64 5.82
N LYS A 321 7.99 19.88 5.44
CA LYS A 321 8.44 20.94 6.35
C LYS A 321 7.41 21.22 7.44
N GLN A 322 6.13 21.37 7.10
CA GLN A 322 5.07 21.58 8.08
C GLN A 322 4.90 20.40 9.04
N VAL A 323 5.08 19.16 8.57
CA VAL A 323 5.08 17.97 9.42
C VAL A 323 6.25 18.02 10.42
N GLU A 324 7.46 18.37 9.98
CA GLU A 324 8.60 18.49 10.91
C GLU A 324 8.39 19.60 11.94
N GLU A 325 7.90 20.75 11.52
CA GLU A 325 7.70 21.91 12.40
C GLU A 325 6.56 21.73 13.41
N LYS A 326 5.42 21.15 12.97
CA LYS A 326 4.20 21.07 13.80
C LYS A 326 4.00 19.72 14.49
N MET A 327 4.49 18.64 13.88
CA MET A 327 4.37 17.28 14.43
C MET A 327 5.68 16.77 15.04
N TYR A 328 6.76 17.56 15.00
CA TYR A 328 8.07 17.28 15.61
C TYR A 328 8.76 16.00 15.10
N MET A 329 8.37 15.50 13.94
CA MET A 329 8.89 14.24 13.42
C MET A 329 9.75 14.44 12.17
N LYS A 330 10.94 13.82 12.13
CA LYS A 330 11.74 13.73 10.91
C LYS A 330 11.10 12.73 9.97
N ILE A 331 10.48 13.26 8.91
CA ILE A 331 9.81 12.43 7.91
C ILE A 331 10.82 11.87 6.92
N THR A 332 10.64 10.61 6.54
CA THR A 332 11.43 9.92 5.50
C THR A 332 10.54 9.56 4.31
N SER A 333 11.17 9.35 3.16
CA SER A 333 10.51 8.87 1.95
C SER A 333 10.95 7.45 1.63
N VAL A 334 10.00 6.62 1.18
CA VAL A 334 10.27 5.27 0.67
C VAL A 334 9.66 5.17 -0.72
N TYR A 335 10.47 4.77 -1.70
CA TYR A 335 10.00 4.49 -3.05
C TYR A 335 10.04 2.99 -3.31
N GLY A 336 9.06 2.53 -4.05
CA GLY A 336 8.97 1.16 -4.55
C GLY A 336 7.56 0.78 -4.99
N LEU A 337 7.36 -0.52 -5.19
CA LEU A 337 6.13 -1.12 -5.71
C LEU A 337 5.88 -2.46 -5.03
N THR A 338 4.66 -2.97 -5.09
CA THR A 338 4.28 -4.23 -4.43
C THR A 338 5.18 -5.39 -4.86
N GLU A 339 5.58 -5.41 -6.13
CA GLU A 339 6.48 -6.39 -6.74
C GLU A 339 7.91 -6.38 -6.15
N ALA A 340 8.26 -5.31 -5.42
CA ALA A 340 9.54 -5.17 -4.69
C ALA A 340 9.39 -5.24 -3.16
N ALA A 341 8.29 -5.72 -2.63
CA ALA A 341 7.99 -6.05 -1.23
C ALA A 341 8.07 -4.94 -0.15
N PRO A 342 7.67 -3.66 -0.27
CA PRO A 342 7.62 -2.88 -1.48
C PRO A 342 8.86 -1.97 -1.68
N GLY A 343 9.71 -1.77 -0.65
CA GLY A 343 10.77 -0.75 -0.65
C GLY A 343 11.94 -1.14 -1.54
N MET A 344 12.28 -0.27 -2.48
CA MET A 344 13.46 -0.34 -3.33
C MET A 344 14.52 0.65 -2.86
N THR A 345 14.13 1.89 -2.63
CA THR A 345 14.99 2.96 -2.11
C THR A 345 14.31 3.71 -0.98
N ALA A 346 15.09 4.27 -0.07
CA ALA A 346 14.60 5.09 1.03
C ALA A 346 15.60 6.15 1.46
N THR A 347 15.10 7.27 1.94
CA THR A 347 15.88 8.22 2.71
C THR A 347 16.01 7.74 4.16
N ARG A 348 17.05 8.19 4.86
CA ARG A 348 17.32 7.82 6.25
C ARG A 348 17.00 9.00 7.18
N ILE A 349 16.68 8.68 8.43
CA ILE A 349 16.35 9.70 9.44
C ILE A 349 17.50 10.70 9.66
N ASP A 350 18.75 10.29 9.44
CA ASP A 350 19.92 11.14 9.59
C ASP A 350 20.27 11.96 8.35
N ASP A 351 19.63 11.69 7.22
CA ASP A 351 19.85 12.47 6.00
C ASP A 351 19.45 13.93 6.22
N PRO A 352 20.14 14.88 5.58
CA PRO A 352 19.73 16.28 5.58
C PRO A 352 18.28 16.43 5.08
N PHE A 353 17.57 17.44 5.58
CA PHE A 353 16.18 17.70 5.17
C PHE A 353 16.03 17.77 3.65
N ASP A 354 16.95 18.46 2.97
CA ASP A 354 16.95 18.61 1.52
C ASP A 354 17.01 17.27 0.78
N VAL A 355 17.81 16.32 1.23
CA VAL A 355 17.88 14.97 0.70
C VAL A 355 16.56 14.23 0.93
N ARG A 356 16.01 14.31 2.16
CA ARG A 356 14.77 13.59 2.53
C ARG A 356 13.54 14.08 1.76
N CYS A 357 13.48 15.34 1.36
CA CYS A 357 12.33 15.90 0.67
C CYS A 357 12.47 15.96 -0.87
N ASN A 358 13.70 15.98 -1.41
CA ASN A 358 13.93 16.09 -2.86
C ASN A 358 14.34 14.79 -3.53
N THR A 359 14.62 13.74 -2.75
CA THR A 359 15.04 12.43 -3.27
C THR A 359 14.20 11.30 -2.66
N VAL A 360 14.34 10.11 -3.21
CA VAL A 360 13.83 8.87 -2.62
C VAL A 360 14.97 8.04 -1.99
N GLY A 361 16.11 8.70 -1.71
CA GLY A 361 17.27 8.13 -1.02
C GLY A 361 18.06 7.12 -1.82
N HIS A 362 18.68 6.20 -1.09
CA HIS A 362 19.56 5.14 -1.60
C HIS A 362 18.85 3.79 -1.66
N ASP A 363 19.50 2.84 -2.32
CA ASP A 363 19.13 1.42 -2.33
C ASP A 363 18.93 0.90 -0.88
N PHE A 364 17.98 0.01 -0.70
CA PHE A 364 17.94 -0.81 0.51
C PHE A 364 19.20 -1.70 0.55
N GLU A 365 19.72 -1.94 1.74
CA GLU A 365 20.85 -2.85 1.91
C GLU A 365 20.49 -4.24 1.34
N HIS A 366 21.45 -4.89 0.69
CA HIS A 366 21.28 -6.20 0.04
C HIS A 366 20.34 -6.19 -1.18
N THR A 367 20.12 -5.03 -1.78
CA THR A 367 19.50 -4.88 -3.10
C THR A 367 20.46 -4.15 -4.05
N GLU A 368 20.17 -4.21 -5.33
CA GLU A 368 20.85 -3.47 -6.37
C GLU A 368 19.79 -2.71 -7.18
N VAL A 369 19.90 -1.38 -7.19
CA VAL A 369 19.02 -0.53 -8.00
C VAL A 369 19.82 0.10 -9.11
N LYS A 370 19.31 0.00 -10.35
CA LYS A 370 19.90 0.60 -11.55
C LYS A 370 18.92 1.54 -12.22
N VAL A 371 19.47 2.51 -12.93
CA VAL A 371 18.75 3.34 -13.89
C VAL A 371 19.19 2.92 -15.28
N ILE A 372 18.29 2.37 -16.09
CA ILE A 372 18.62 1.86 -17.42
C ILE A 372 17.88 2.64 -18.51
N ASP A 373 18.50 2.77 -19.66
CA ASP A 373 17.83 3.27 -20.85
C ASP A 373 16.79 2.25 -21.35
N PRO A 374 15.49 2.60 -21.38
CA PRO A 374 14.45 1.65 -21.74
C PRO A 374 14.49 1.21 -23.21
N GLU A 375 15.23 1.89 -24.10
CA GLU A 375 15.38 1.53 -25.51
C GLU A 375 16.57 0.59 -25.74
N THR A 376 17.70 0.85 -25.07
CA THR A 376 18.94 0.10 -25.27
C THR A 376 19.18 -0.98 -24.23
N GLY A 377 18.55 -0.87 -23.02
CA GLY A 377 18.79 -1.75 -21.87
C GLY A 377 20.13 -1.49 -21.17
N GLU A 378 20.90 -0.49 -21.58
CA GLU A 378 22.18 -0.14 -20.96
C GLU A 378 21.98 0.74 -19.71
N GLU A 379 22.90 0.62 -18.75
CA GLU A 379 22.86 1.46 -17.53
C GLU A 379 23.17 2.93 -17.88
N CYS A 380 22.30 3.84 -17.43
CA CYS A 380 22.44 5.26 -17.67
C CYS A 380 23.60 5.85 -16.84
N PRO A 381 24.34 6.81 -17.39
CA PRO A 381 25.28 7.62 -16.60
C PRO A 381 24.58 8.38 -15.47
N VAL A 382 25.34 8.76 -14.43
CA VAL A 382 24.85 9.64 -13.34
C VAL A 382 24.26 10.93 -13.95
N GLY A 383 23.10 11.34 -13.44
CA GLY A 383 22.38 12.52 -13.90
C GLY A 383 21.52 12.27 -15.16
N VAL A 384 21.59 11.09 -15.77
CA VAL A 384 20.77 10.74 -16.95
C VAL A 384 19.54 9.94 -16.52
N GLN A 385 18.39 10.31 -17.05
CA GLN A 385 17.11 9.67 -16.77
C GLN A 385 16.99 8.33 -17.49
N GLY A 386 16.46 7.32 -16.79
CA GLY A 386 16.10 6.03 -17.34
C GLY A 386 15.09 5.30 -16.47
N GLU A 387 14.79 4.05 -16.79
CA GLU A 387 13.91 3.20 -15.98
C GLU A 387 14.62 2.73 -14.70
N MET A 388 13.91 2.80 -13.57
CA MET A 388 14.37 2.26 -12.29
C MET A 388 14.17 0.74 -12.27
N CYS A 389 15.24 -0.03 -12.12
CA CYS A 389 15.21 -1.49 -12.01
C CYS A 389 15.82 -1.94 -10.69
N ASN A 390 15.26 -3.00 -10.11
CA ASN A 390 15.66 -3.52 -8.79
C ASN A 390 15.92 -5.01 -8.83
N ARG A 391 16.98 -5.46 -8.15
CA ARG A 391 17.26 -6.86 -7.91
C ARG A 391 17.67 -7.08 -6.47
N GLY A 392 17.12 -8.09 -5.81
CA GLY A 392 17.52 -8.43 -4.45
C GLY A 392 16.51 -9.31 -3.71
N TYR A 393 16.68 -9.39 -2.40
CA TYR A 393 15.82 -10.15 -1.50
C TYR A 393 14.35 -9.72 -1.58
N ASN A 394 14.09 -8.48 -1.96
CA ASN A 394 12.77 -7.84 -2.00
C ASN A 394 11.99 -8.15 -3.29
N THR A 395 12.62 -8.66 -4.34
CA THR A 395 11.95 -9.01 -5.59
C THR A 395 10.92 -10.12 -5.35
N MET A 396 9.68 -9.92 -5.81
CA MET A 396 8.59 -10.88 -5.71
C MET A 396 8.96 -12.25 -6.31
N LYS A 397 8.26 -13.30 -5.90
CA LYS A 397 8.39 -14.63 -6.53
C LYS A 397 7.81 -14.68 -7.94
N GLY A 398 6.93 -13.75 -8.27
CA GLY A 398 6.24 -13.61 -9.55
C GLY A 398 4.76 -13.33 -9.38
N TYR A 399 4.05 -13.22 -10.51
CA TYR A 399 2.59 -13.11 -10.53
C TYR A 399 1.95 -14.49 -10.50
N TYR A 400 0.97 -14.66 -9.63
CA TYR A 400 0.24 -15.93 -9.48
C TYR A 400 -0.46 -16.31 -10.79
N LYS A 401 -0.21 -17.55 -11.28
CA LYS A 401 -0.72 -18.10 -12.56
C LYS A 401 -0.42 -17.24 -13.80
N ASN A 402 0.57 -16.38 -13.75
CA ASN A 402 0.90 -15.53 -14.88
C ASN A 402 2.43 -15.44 -15.10
N PRO A 403 3.05 -16.54 -15.54
CA PRO A 403 4.49 -16.58 -15.80
C PRO A 403 4.90 -15.65 -16.95
N GLU A 404 4.05 -15.43 -17.93
CA GLU A 404 4.30 -14.53 -19.06
C GLU A 404 4.45 -13.09 -18.56
N ALA A 405 3.47 -12.59 -17.80
CA ALA A 405 3.57 -11.25 -17.21
C ALA A 405 4.72 -11.14 -16.19
N THR A 406 5.12 -12.25 -15.55
CA THR A 406 6.31 -12.25 -14.68
C THR A 406 7.59 -12.05 -15.50
N ALA A 407 7.73 -12.74 -16.62
CA ALA A 407 8.86 -12.60 -17.53
C ALA A 407 8.93 -11.24 -18.25
N GLU A 408 7.79 -10.54 -18.38
CA GLU A 408 7.76 -9.17 -18.91
C GLU A 408 8.36 -8.14 -17.95
N VAL A 409 8.34 -8.40 -16.64
CA VAL A 409 8.78 -7.43 -15.62
C VAL A 409 10.02 -7.88 -14.85
N ILE A 410 10.40 -9.15 -14.88
CA ILE A 410 11.65 -9.65 -14.30
C ILE A 410 12.49 -10.21 -15.44
N ASP A 411 13.60 -9.56 -15.72
CA ASP A 411 14.50 -9.94 -16.81
C ASP A 411 15.32 -11.23 -16.49
N GLU A 412 16.08 -11.70 -17.46
CA GLU A 412 16.93 -12.91 -17.33
C GLU A 412 18.06 -12.77 -16.29
N ASN A 413 18.43 -11.53 -15.92
CA ASN A 413 19.43 -11.22 -14.90
C ASN A 413 18.80 -11.06 -13.52
N GLY A 414 17.47 -11.20 -13.39
CA GLY A 414 16.69 -11.07 -12.17
C GLY A 414 16.37 -9.64 -11.76
N PHE A 415 16.54 -8.65 -12.64
CA PHE A 415 16.11 -7.29 -12.38
C PHE A 415 14.61 -7.14 -12.63
N LEU A 416 13.92 -6.58 -11.63
CA LEU A 416 12.54 -6.15 -11.71
C LEU A 416 12.47 -4.77 -12.36
N HIS A 417 11.83 -4.65 -13.49
CA HIS A 417 11.52 -3.43 -14.20
C HIS A 417 10.32 -2.73 -13.57
N SER A 418 10.52 -1.54 -13.02
CA SER A 418 9.46 -0.84 -12.27
C SER A 418 8.42 -0.15 -13.15
N GLY A 419 8.79 0.18 -14.38
CA GLY A 419 8.02 1.07 -15.25
C GLY A 419 8.06 2.54 -14.83
N ASP A 420 8.81 2.88 -13.77
CA ASP A 420 8.99 4.23 -13.27
C ASP A 420 10.33 4.79 -13.75
N LEU A 421 10.34 6.07 -14.12
CA LEU A 421 11.54 6.78 -14.54
C LEU A 421 12.19 7.49 -13.36
N GLY A 422 13.51 7.44 -13.32
CA GLY A 422 14.30 8.10 -12.30
C GLY A 422 15.68 8.53 -12.78
N ILE A 423 16.37 9.25 -11.90
CA ILE A 423 17.74 9.72 -12.10
C ILE A 423 18.51 9.35 -10.83
N LYS A 424 19.74 8.88 -11.00
CA LYS A 424 20.71 8.73 -9.90
C LYS A 424 21.62 9.94 -9.89
N ASP A 425 21.79 10.61 -8.74
CA ASP A 425 22.70 11.75 -8.60
C ASP A 425 24.15 11.31 -8.25
N GLU A 426 25.05 12.30 -8.15
CA GLU A 426 26.47 12.07 -7.83
C GLU A 426 26.69 11.49 -6.42
N ASP A 427 25.78 11.79 -5.50
CA ASP A 427 25.82 11.27 -4.12
C ASP A 427 25.17 9.87 -3.99
N GLY A 428 24.63 9.34 -5.09
CA GLY A 428 23.99 8.02 -5.14
C GLY A 428 22.53 8.00 -4.74
N ASN A 429 21.90 9.16 -4.50
CA ASN A 429 20.46 9.23 -4.26
C ASN A 429 19.68 9.11 -5.57
N TYR A 430 18.48 8.58 -5.47
CA TYR A 430 17.55 8.50 -6.59
C TYR A 430 16.46 9.57 -6.49
N ARG A 431 16.03 10.05 -7.65
CA ARG A 431 14.88 10.93 -7.80
C ARG A 431 13.95 10.36 -8.85
N ILE A 432 12.69 10.15 -8.50
CA ILE A 432 11.67 9.69 -9.45
C ILE A 432 11.23 10.88 -10.29
N THR A 433 11.24 10.72 -11.60
CA THR A 433 10.90 11.78 -12.57
C THR A 433 9.58 11.54 -13.29
N GLY A 434 9.04 10.32 -13.22
CA GLY A 434 7.74 10.00 -13.82
C GLY A 434 7.49 8.51 -13.99
N ARG A 435 6.53 8.19 -14.84
CA ARG A 435 6.24 6.82 -15.28
C ARG A 435 6.35 6.74 -16.80
N ILE A 436 6.90 5.64 -17.29
CA ILE A 436 6.99 5.39 -18.75
C ILE A 436 5.59 5.48 -19.39
N LYS A 437 4.57 4.91 -18.73
CA LYS A 437 3.20 4.87 -19.24
C LYS A 437 2.40 6.18 -19.09
N ASP A 438 2.82 7.06 -18.19
CA ASP A 438 2.18 8.37 -18.00
C ASP A 438 2.83 9.47 -18.85
N MET A 439 3.94 9.15 -19.51
CA MET A 439 4.64 10.06 -20.42
C MET A 439 3.73 10.51 -21.56
N ILE A 440 3.68 11.80 -21.77
CA ILE A 440 2.87 12.41 -22.84
C ILE A 440 3.75 12.54 -24.07
N ILE A 441 3.35 11.91 -25.16
CA ILE A 441 4.07 11.99 -26.44
C ILE A 441 3.40 13.04 -27.33
N ARG A 442 3.99 14.23 -27.37
CA ARG A 442 3.45 15.35 -28.12
C ARG A 442 4.30 15.67 -29.33
N GLY A 443 3.87 15.22 -30.52
CA GLY A 443 4.56 15.53 -31.77
C GLY A 443 5.98 15.00 -31.85
N GLY A 444 6.27 13.89 -31.17
CA GLY A 444 7.60 13.27 -31.06
C GLY A 444 8.43 13.74 -29.87
N GLU A 445 7.93 14.70 -29.09
CA GLU A 445 8.58 15.16 -27.84
C GLU A 445 8.00 14.42 -26.63
N ASN A 446 8.88 13.88 -25.79
CA ASN A 446 8.51 13.23 -24.53
C ASN A 446 8.33 14.29 -23.44
N ILE A 447 7.13 14.34 -22.86
CA ILE A 447 6.79 15.26 -21.78
C ILE A 447 6.47 14.44 -20.53
N TYR A 448 7.14 14.75 -19.45
CA TYR A 448 6.94 14.07 -18.16
C TYR A 448 5.97 14.88 -17.30
N PRO A 449 4.77 14.35 -16.99
CA PRO A 449 3.75 15.05 -16.21
C PRO A 449 4.28 15.66 -14.93
N ARG A 450 5.12 14.93 -14.20
CA ARG A 450 5.66 15.35 -12.91
C ARG A 450 6.44 16.67 -12.98
N GLU A 451 7.21 16.90 -14.03
CA GLU A 451 7.96 18.14 -14.21
C GLU A 451 7.03 19.37 -14.25
N ILE A 452 5.89 19.21 -14.93
CA ILE A 452 4.89 20.27 -15.03
C ILE A 452 4.11 20.41 -13.72
N GLU A 453 3.80 19.31 -13.05
CA GLU A 453 3.15 19.30 -11.74
C GLU A 453 3.99 20.06 -10.70
N GLU A 454 5.27 19.70 -10.57
CA GLU A 454 6.20 20.36 -9.64
C GLU A 454 6.35 21.86 -9.94
N PHE A 455 6.34 22.23 -11.21
CA PHE A 455 6.37 23.63 -11.63
C PHE A 455 5.08 24.38 -11.26
N LEU A 456 3.91 23.78 -11.52
CA LEU A 456 2.61 24.40 -11.24
C LEU A 456 2.27 24.46 -9.73
N TYR A 457 2.84 23.58 -8.90
CA TYR A 457 2.74 23.70 -7.44
C TYR A 457 3.32 25.00 -6.88
N GLN A 458 4.21 25.67 -7.62
CA GLN A 458 4.80 26.95 -7.22
C GLN A 458 3.86 28.15 -7.50
N LEU A 459 2.76 27.95 -8.22
CA LEU A 459 1.78 28.98 -8.50
C LEU A 459 0.91 29.22 -7.26
N GLU A 460 0.96 30.45 -6.72
CA GLU A 460 0.17 30.84 -5.54
C GLU A 460 -1.32 30.57 -5.78
N GLY A 461 -1.98 29.92 -4.83
CA GLY A 461 -3.38 29.53 -4.92
C GLY A 461 -3.62 28.10 -5.40
N VAL A 462 -2.62 27.41 -5.94
CA VAL A 462 -2.72 25.98 -6.29
C VAL A 462 -2.59 25.14 -5.02
N LYS A 463 -3.62 24.35 -4.73
CA LYS A 463 -3.62 23.41 -3.61
C LYS A 463 -3.06 22.04 -4.03
N ASP A 464 -3.45 21.58 -5.23
CA ASP A 464 -2.98 20.32 -5.79
C ASP A 464 -3.10 20.35 -7.32
N VAL A 465 -2.23 19.64 -8.04
CA VAL A 465 -2.23 19.60 -9.49
C VAL A 465 -1.80 18.24 -10.02
N GLN A 466 -2.50 17.77 -11.04
CA GLN A 466 -2.15 16.58 -11.79
C GLN A 466 -2.12 16.87 -13.28
N VAL A 467 -1.18 16.26 -14.01
CA VAL A 467 -1.02 16.44 -15.45
C VAL A 467 -1.18 15.10 -16.16
N ALA A 468 -1.93 15.10 -17.26
CA ALA A 468 -2.15 13.93 -18.10
C ALA A 468 -2.20 14.29 -19.59
N GLY A 469 -1.91 13.30 -20.43
CA GLY A 469 -2.05 13.42 -21.88
C GLY A 469 -3.52 13.40 -22.30
N ILE A 470 -3.97 14.44 -22.99
CA ILE A 470 -5.27 14.49 -23.66
C ILE A 470 -5.06 14.21 -25.14
N PRO A 471 -5.82 13.31 -25.78
CA PRO A 471 -5.69 13.03 -27.21
C PRO A 471 -5.73 14.31 -28.06
N SER A 472 -4.87 14.40 -29.06
CA SER A 472 -4.78 15.53 -29.99
C SER A 472 -4.66 15.03 -31.40
N LYS A 473 -5.52 15.50 -32.33
CA LYS A 473 -5.47 15.13 -33.74
C LYS A 473 -4.18 15.56 -34.41
N LYS A 474 -3.62 16.68 -33.95
CA LYS A 474 -2.44 17.30 -34.58
C LYS A 474 -1.12 16.74 -34.03
N TYR A 475 -1.06 16.41 -32.73
CA TYR A 475 0.19 16.09 -32.04
C TYR A 475 0.22 14.71 -31.42
N GLY A 476 -0.83 13.89 -31.59
CA GLY A 476 -1.02 12.64 -30.88
C GLY A 476 -1.60 12.88 -29.48
N GLU A 477 -0.85 13.60 -28.65
CA GLU A 477 -1.31 14.03 -27.32
C GLU A 477 -0.99 15.53 -27.10
N ALA A 478 -1.72 16.12 -26.16
CA ALA A 478 -1.50 17.47 -25.66
C ALA A 478 -1.55 17.47 -24.12
N VAL A 479 -0.84 18.39 -23.50
CA VAL A 479 -0.78 18.50 -22.03
C VAL A 479 -2.10 19.02 -21.51
N GLY A 480 -2.72 18.27 -20.58
CA GLY A 480 -3.87 18.68 -19.78
C GLY A 480 -3.46 18.81 -18.31
N ALA A 481 -3.73 19.96 -17.69
CA ALA A 481 -3.53 20.19 -16.26
C ALA A 481 -4.86 20.21 -15.54
N PHE A 482 -4.97 19.43 -14.47
CA PHE A 482 -6.13 19.34 -13.58
C PHE A 482 -5.71 19.95 -12.24
N ILE A 483 -6.34 21.05 -11.85
CA ILE A 483 -5.90 21.89 -10.74
C ILE A 483 -7.01 21.98 -9.67
N ILE A 484 -6.63 21.76 -8.42
CA ILE A 484 -7.45 22.04 -7.24
C ILE A 484 -6.90 23.32 -6.60
N LEU A 485 -7.75 24.32 -6.40
CA LEU A 485 -7.38 25.57 -5.77
C LEU A 485 -7.63 25.56 -4.25
N HIS A 486 -6.91 26.39 -3.52
CA HIS A 486 -7.26 26.69 -2.13
C HIS A 486 -8.62 27.39 -2.06
N GLU A 487 -9.32 27.25 -0.92
CA GLU A 487 -10.63 27.86 -0.71
C GLU A 487 -10.54 29.37 -0.79
N GLY A 488 -11.45 29.99 -1.55
CA GLY A 488 -11.51 31.44 -1.74
C GLY A 488 -10.57 32.00 -2.81
N VAL A 489 -9.77 31.15 -3.48
CA VAL A 489 -8.92 31.56 -4.60
C VAL A 489 -9.74 31.57 -5.89
N ASP A 490 -9.71 32.68 -6.62
CA ASP A 490 -10.26 32.83 -7.97
C ASP A 490 -9.10 32.90 -8.97
N MET A 491 -9.00 31.93 -9.84
CA MET A 491 -7.93 31.75 -10.82
C MET A 491 -8.49 31.32 -12.17
N HIS A 492 -8.00 31.91 -13.25
CA HIS A 492 -8.40 31.58 -14.61
C HIS A 492 -7.30 30.80 -15.35
N GLU A 493 -7.68 30.13 -16.45
CA GLU A 493 -6.71 29.41 -17.30
C GLU A 493 -5.57 30.33 -17.83
N SER A 494 -5.87 31.62 -18.06
CA SER A 494 -4.89 32.62 -18.46
C SER A 494 -3.77 32.77 -17.44
N ASP A 495 -4.10 32.78 -16.14
CA ASP A 495 -3.14 32.99 -15.06
C ASP A 495 -2.13 31.84 -15.01
N VAL A 496 -2.63 30.60 -15.20
CA VAL A 496 -1.78 29.41 -15.26
C VAL A 496 -0.89 29.44 -16.51
N ARG A 497 -1.43 29.83 -17.66
CA ARG A 497 -0.64 29.93 -18.91
C ARG A 497 0.41 31.03 -18.83
N ASP A 498 0.05 32.20 -18.32
CA ASP A 498 0.95 33.33 -18.16
C ASP A 498 2.09 33.01 -17.17
N PHE A 499 1.78 32.23 -16.11
CA PHE A 499 2.80 31.71 -15.21
C PHE A 499 3.81 30.81 -15.92
N CYS A 500 3.37 30.02 -16.91
CA CYS A 500 4.23 29.11 -17.66
C CYS A 500 5.07 29.79 -18.75
N ILE A 501 4.56 30.87 -19.34
CA ILE A 501 5.21 31.52 -20.49
C ILE A 501 6.60 32.07 -20.10
N GLY A 502 7.60 31.67 -20.90
CA GLY A 502 8.98 32.09 -20.69
C GLY A 502 9.72 31.39 -19.53
N LYS A 503 9.03 30.54 -18.77
CA LYS A 503 9.63 29.80 -17.65
C LYS A 503 9.80 28.30 -17.93
N ILE A 504 8.91 27.72 -18.73
CA ILE A 504 9.03 26.34 -19.22
C ILE A 504 8.95 26.29 -20.74
N SER A 505 9.41 25.20 -21.35
CA SER A 505 9.39 25.02 -22.80
C SER A 505 7.95 25.08 -23.33
N ARG A 506 7.76 25.73 -24.48
CA ARG A 506 6.43 25.99 -25.06
C ARG A 506 5.59 24.73 -25.27
N TYR A 507 6.22 23.60 -25.60
CA TYR A 507 5.52 22.35 -25.83
C TYR A 507 5.03 21.69 -24.51
N LYS A 508 5.59 22.09 -23.36
CA LYS A 508 5.19 21.63 -22.01
C LYS A 508 4.05 22.45 -21.41
N ILE A 509 3.78 23.65 -21.95
CA ILE A 509 2.70 24.50 -21.44
C ILE A 509 1.36 23.79 -21.62
N PRO A 510 0.55 23.63 -20.55
CA PRO A 510 -0.74 22.98 -20.63
C PRO A 510 -1.64 23.65 -21.66
N LYS A 511 -2.12 22.83 -22.62
CA LYS A 511 -3.10 23.27 -23.60
C LYS A 511 -4.50 23.33 -23.01
N TYR A 512 -4.83 22.31 -22.22
CA TYR A 512 -6.09 22.18 -21.50
C TYR A 512 -5.84 22.38 -20.01
N ILE A 513 -6.63 23.25 -19.38
CA ILE A 513 -6.52 23.56 -17.94
C ILE A 513 -7.92 23.42 -17.36
N PHE A 514 -8.04 22.54 -16.37
CA PHE A 514 -9.31 22.23 -15.71
C PHE A 514 -9.20 22.49 -14.22
N PHE A 515 -10.08 23.33 -13.70
CA PHE A 515 -10.24 23.48 -12.26
C PHE A 515 -11.28 22.49 -11.75
N ILE A 516 -10.85 21.60 -10.84
CA ILE A 516 -11.69 20.51 -10.32
C ILE A 516 -11.72 20.53 -8.80
N LYS A 517 -12.69 19.85 -8.20
CA LYS A 517 -12.85 19.80 -6.74
C LYS A 517 -12.09 18.66 -6.10
N GLU A 518 -11.94 17.54 -6.80
CA GLU A 518 -11.27 16.32 -6.31
C GLU A 518 -10.70 15.50 -7.47
N PHE A 519 -9.66 14.75 -7.19
CA PHE A 519 -9.12 13.77 -8.14
C PHE A 519 -9.78 12.41 -7.98
N PRO A 520 -9.87 11.61 -9.05
CA PRO A 520 -10.21 10.20 -8.93
C PRO A 520 -9.11 9.48 -8.14
N MET A 521 -9.46 8.87 -6.99
CA MET A 521 -8.51 8.21 -6.10
C MET A 521 -8.74 6.70 -6.02
N THR A 522 -7.68 5.96 -5.70
CA THR A 522 -7.75 4.55 -5.27
C THR A 522 -8.21 4.49 -3.80
N GLY A 523 -8.55 3.29 -3.32
CA GLY A 523 -8.87 3.07 -1.93
C GLY A 523 -7.72 3.28 -0.95
N SER A 524 -6.49 3.26 -1.45
CA SER A 524 -5.28 3.59 -0.68
C SER A 524 -4.94 5.08 -0.71
N GLY A 525 -5.81 5.94 -1.29
CA GLY A 525 -5.58 7.38 -1.38
C GLY A 525 -4.64 7.82 -2.50
N LYS A 526 -4.31 6.93 -3.46
CA LYS A 526 -3.49 7.28 -4.63
C LYS A 526 -4.36 7.80 -5.77
N ILE A 527 -3.88 8.82 -6.47
CA ILE A 527 -4.56 9.40 -7.62
C ILE A 527 -4.51 8.44 -8.80
N GLN A 528 -5.67 8.23 -9.45
CA GLN A 528 -5.81 7.37 -10.62
C GLN A 528 -5.60 8.19 -11.90
N LYS A 529 -4.33 8.48 -12.25
CA LYS A 529 -3.99 9.31 -13.42
C LYS A 529 -4.61 8.84 -14.73
N PHE A 530 -4.76 7.53 -14.93
CA PHE A 530 -5.38 6.99 -16.15
C PHE A 530 -6.82 7.46 -16.35
N LYS A 531 -7.55 7.76 -15.25
CA LYS A 531 -8.91 8.32 -15.33
C LYS A 531 -8.93 9.81 -15.67
N LEU A 532 -7.83 10.53 -15.49
CA LEU A 532 -7.75 11.95 -15.84
C LEU A 532 -7.86 12.17 -17.36
N LYS A 533 -7.38 11.23 -18.18
CA LYS A 533 -7.55 11.28 -19.61
C LYS A 533 -9.02 11.31 -20.02
N ASP A 534 -9.81 10.37 -19.46
CA ASP A 534 -11.25 10.28 -19.74
C ASP A 534 -12.00 11.49 -19.15
N LEU A 535 -11.64 11.91 -17.94
CA LEU A 535 -12.18 13.12 -17.31
C LEU A 535 -11.90 14.36 -18.17
N GLY A 536 -10.68 14.51 -18.70
CA GLY A 536 -10.32 15.62 -19.56
C GLY A 536 -11.12 15.65 -20.86
N LEU A 537 -11.35 14.48 -21.48
CA LEU A 537 -12.22 14.36 -22.66
C LEU A 537 -13.67 14.75 -22.34
N GLN A 538 -14.18 14.32 -21.20
CA GLN A 538 -15.52 14.68 -20.73
C GLN A 538 -15.63 16.20 -20.50
N LEU A 539 -14.68 16.79 -19.77
CA LEU A 539 -14.67 18.24 -19.48
C LEU A 539 -14.54 19.07 -20.75
N CYS A 540 -13.70 18.65 -21.72
CA CYS A 540 -13.64 19.31 -23.03
C CYS A 540 -15.02 19.34 -23.71
N LYS A 541 -15.74 18.20 -23.68
CA LYS A 541 -17.07 18.11 -24.28
C LYS A 541 -18.10 18.99 -23.56
N GLU A 542 -18.09 18.98 -22.22
CA GLU A 542 -19.00 19.79 -21.40
C GLU A 542 -18.77 21.29 -21.56
N GLN A 543 -17.53 21.72 -21.71
CA GLN A 543 -17.14 23.12 -21.87
C GLN A 543 -17.10 23.58 -23.35
N GLY A 544 -17.44 22.71 -24.30
CA GLY A 544 -17.41 23.03 -25.73
C GLY A 544 -16.01 23.28 -26.27
N ILE A 545 -14.96 22.74 -25.63
CA ILE A 545 -13.57 22.89 -26.05
C ILE A 545 -13.30 21.88 -27.17
N GLU A 546 -12.88 22.37 -28.34
CA GLU A 546 -12.53 21.50 -29.45
C GLU A 546 -11.19 20.78 -29.20
N ILE A 547 -11.20 19.46 -29.36
CA ILE A 547 -9.99 18.63 -29.28
C ILE A 547 -9.29 18.70 -30.66
N VAL A 548 -8.27 19.53 -30.73
CA VAL A 548 -7.51 19.82 -31.98
C VAL A 548 -6.23 19.01 -32.06
#